data_27354122b864df1a12597822f8cea5ea
#
_entry.id   27354122b864df1a12597822f8cea5ea
#
_cell.length_a   1.000
_cell.length_b   1.000
_cell.length_c   1.000
_cell.angle_alpha   90.00
_cell.angle_beta   90.00
_cell.angle_gamma   90.00
#
_symmetry.space_group_name_H-M   'P 1'
#
loop_
_entity.id
_entity.type
_entity.pdbx_description
1 polymer ?
#
loop_
_entity_poly.entity_id
_entity_poly.type
_entity_poly.pdbx_seq_one_letter_code
_entity_poly.pdbx_strand_id
1 'polypeptide(L)'
;MRNDGMPSRAFFPNIQAARAFAALAVVAYHMHVLPFGQAGVDVFFVISGFIMSWVAPGEGRMFFRKRLVRIVPLYWVTTLGIYAIAVLRPQWLNSTTAAPEYLIKSLLFVPYVKENGHWGPLNLNGWTLEYEMLFYVVVAASLVGVRARFATAFAALMLASFCLWAAIDGTPGTVAHHLGQPIVLEFGLGVVAYRMLQTGFVRRIATPAWVLAACVAVAAIPLSHALFGTPQAFARIALWGVPACVLIVSLVALDMRNVSSGNRLVVSLGAASYSIYLLHPYVIGAADKIAGLHPDLLTWTGFVAACATLGVVCLSGYLCHIWIERPMVSALNRKLGPSA
;
A
#
# COMPACT_ATOMS: atom_id res chain seq x y z
N MET A 1 30.58 -6.29 -3.34
CA MET A 1 30.71 -5.09 -4.18
C MET A 1 29.33 -4.58 -4.53
N ARG A 2 28.82 -3.57 -3.81
CA ARG A 2 27.62 -2.80 -4.20
C ARG A 2 28.12 -1.65 -5.05
N ASN A 3 28.18 -1.84 -6.34
CA ASN A 3 28.58 -0.79 -7.29
C ASN A 3 27.41 -0.45 -8.24
N ASP A 4 26.18 -0.45 -7.70
CA ASP A 4 24.96 -0.30 -8.49
C ASP A 4 24.53 1.17 -8.62
N GLY A 5 25.38 2.11 -8.17
CA GLY A 5 25.08 3.56 -8.23
C GLY A 5 23.89 4.00 -7.38
N MET A 6 23.26 3.10 -6.64
CA MET A 6 22.24 3.45 -5.64
C MET A 6 22.92 3.70 -4.29
N PRO A 7 22.58 4.79 -3.57
CA PRO A 7 23.17 5.10 -2.29
C PRO A 7 22.84 4.01 -1.27
N SER A 8 23.78 3.66 -0.41
CA SER A 8 23.66 2.60 0.61
C SER A 8 22.58 2.86 1.67
N ARG A 9 22.13 4.10 1.79
CA ARG A 9 20.99 4.59 2.58
C ARG A 9 20.21 5.60 1.75
N ALA A 10 19.58 5.17 0.64
CA ALA A 10 18.81 6.10 -0.14
C ALA A 10 17.45 6.37 0.55
N PHE A 11 17.24 7.60 0.90
CA PHE A 11 15.94 8.18 1.11
C PHE A 11 15.45 8.65 -0.27
N PHE A 12 14.28 8.18 -0.71
CA PHE A 12 13.65 8.56 -1.97
C PHE A 12 12.50 9.54 -1.71
N PRO A 13 12.73 10.86 -1.77
CA PRO A 13 11.70 11.86 -1.53
C PRO A 13 10.51 11.73 -2.47
N ASN A 14 10.75 11.41 -3.74
CA ASN A 14 9.69 11.23 -4.72
C ASN A 14 8.83 9.99 -4.44
N ILE A 15 9.41 8.90 -3.89
CA ILE A 15 8.63 7.76 -3.40
C ILE A 15 7.77 8.16 -2.19
N GLN A 16 8.27 9.00 -1.29
CA GLN A 16 7.42 9.50 -0.20
C GLN A 16 6.29 10.38 -0.75
N ALA A 17 6.56 11.21 -1.74
CA ALA A 17 5.51 11.98 -2.42
C ALA A 17 4.47 11.05 -3.08
N ALA A 18 4.91 10.03 -3.81
CA ALA A 18 4.00 9.05 -4.41
C ALA A 18 3.13 8.35 -3.35
N ARG A 19 3.69 7.99 -2.20
CA ARG A 19 2.93 7.40 -1.08
C ARG A 19 1.90 8.37 -0.50
N ALA A 20 2.25 9.65 -0.37
CA ALA A 20 1.30 10.67 0.08
C ALA A 20 0.12 10.76 -0.89
N PHE A 21 0.38 10.95 -2.18
CA PHE A 21 -0.67 11.08 -3.19
C PHE A 21 -1.48 9.78 -3.34
N ALA A 22 -0.87 8.60 -3.26
CA ALA A 22 -1.57 7.33 -3.29
C ALA A 22 -2.54 7.17 -2.10
N ALA A 23 -2.11 7.52 -0.88
CA ALA A 23 -2.98 7.51 0.30
C ALA A 23 -4.14 8.49 0.15
N LEU A 24 -3.86 9.73 -0.29
CA LEU A 24 -4.89 10.75 -0.48
C LEU A 24 -5.88 10.38 -1.60
N ALA A 25 -5.41 9.73 -2.67
CA ALA A 25 -6.29 9.22 -3.73
C ALA A 25 -7.26 8.16 -3.19
N VAL A 26 -6.77 7.21 -2.35
CA VAL A 26 -7.63 6.22 -1.70
C VAL A 26 -8.62 6.88 -0.73
N VAL A 27 -8.21 7.89 0.03
CA VAL A 27 -9.12 8.68 0.88
C VAL A 27 -10.20 9.33 0.03
N ALA A 28 -9.83 10.03 -1.05
CA ALA A 28 -10.77 10.70 -1.96
C ALA A 28 -11.73 9.71 -2.65
N TYR A 29 -11.29 8.47 -2.91
CA TYR A 29 -12.14 7.39 -3.39
C TYR A 29 -13.24 7.03 -2.37
N HIS A 30 -12.86 6.85 -1.10
CA HIS A 30 -13.83 6.52 -0.04
C HIS A 30 -14.73 7.70 0.35
N MET A 31 -14.35 8.91 -0.02
CA MET A 31 -15.21 10.10 0.05
C MET A 31 -16.12 10.25 -1.18
N HIS A 32 -16.09 9.32 -2.13
CA HIS A 32 -16.80 9.38 -3.42
C HIS A 32 -16.43 10.58 -4.30
N VAL A 33 -15.28 11.22 -4.04
CA VAL A 33 -14.79 12.41 -4.76
C VAL A 33 -13.93 12.03 -5.97
N LEU A 34 -13.18 10.93 -5.89
CA LEU A 34 -12.23 10.49 -6.91
C LEU A 34 -12.48 9.02 -7.29
N PRO A 35 -13.27 8.74 -8.34
CA PRO A 35 -13.71 7.36 -8.65
C PRO A 35 -12.56 6.40 -9.00
N PHE A 36 -11.45 6.88 -9.54
CA PHE A 36 -10.25 6.09 -9.82
C PHE A 36 -9.23 6.09 -8.67
N GLY A 37 -9.53 6.72 -7.53
CA GLY A 37 -8.59 6.88 -6.41
C GLY A 37 -8.14 5.57 -5.78
N GLN A 38 -8.92 4.48 -5.92
CA GLN A 38 -8.49 3.15 -5.48
C GLN A 38 -7.21 2.65 -6.18
N ALA A 39 -6.80 3.22 -7.34
CA ALA A 39 -5.51 2.96 -7.98
C ALA A 39 -4.31 3.34 -7.10
N GLY A 40 -4.52 4.12 -6.04
CA GLY A 40 -3.50 4.33 -5.01
C GLY A 40 -3.02 3.03 -4.36
N VAL A 41 -3.86 1.98 -4.28
CA VAL A 41 -3.46 0.66 -3.78
C VAL A 41 -2.46 0.01 -4.74
N ASP A 42 -2.67 0.11 -6.05
CA ASP A 42 -1.77 -0.40 -7.09
C ASP A 42 -0.39 0.26 -6.98
N VAL A 43 -0.36 1.57 -6.75
CA VAL A 43 0.89 2.31 -6.49
C VAL A 43 1.58 1.78 -5.22
N PHE A 44 0.84 1.51 -4.14
CA PHE A 44 1.42 0.96 -2.90
C PHE A 44 2.02 -0.42 -3.10
N PHE A 45 1.37 -1.31 -3.85
CA PHE A 45 1.88 -2.66 -4.10
C PHE A 45 3.14 -2.64 -4.95
N VAL A 46 3.20 -1.79 -5.98
CA VAL A 46 4.42 -1.59 -6.77
C VAL A 46 5.55 -1.00 -5.91
N ILE A 47 5.26 0.01 -5.06
CA ILE A 47 6.25 0.56 -4.11
C ILE A 47 6.75 -0.53 -3.16
N SER A 48 5.87 -1.38 -2.64
CA SER A 48 6.23 -2.46 -1.73
C SER A 48 7.18 -3.45 -2.42
N GLY A 49 6.85 -3.91 -3.63
CA GLY A 49 7.72 -4.78 -4.42
C GLY A 49 9.10 -4.18 -4.68
N PHE A 50 9.14 -2.89 -5.03
CA PHE A 50 10.38 -2.13 -5.26
C PHE A 50 11.23 -2.04 -3.98
N ILE A 51 10.66 -1.55 -2.89
CA ILE A 51 11.37 -1.35 -1.61
C ILE A 51 11.86 -2.69 -1.04
N MET A 52 11.04 -3.74 -1.11
CA MET A 52 11.46 -5.06 -0.62
C MET A 52 12.61 -5.62 -1.45
N SER A 53 12.62 -5.41 -2.77
CA SER A 53 13.73 -5.81 -3.63
C SER A 53 15.03 -5.09 -3.27
N TRP A 54 14.93 -3.88 -2.80
CA TRP A 54 16.08 -3.09 -2.38
C TRP A 54 16.61 -3.46 -1.01
N VAL A 55 15.73 -3.70 -0.02
CA VAL A 55 16.14 -3.92 1.37
C VAL A 55 16.40 -5.39 1.71
N ALA A 56 15.68 -6.35 1.10
CA ALA A 56 15.74 -7.76 1.46
C ALA A 56 17.15 -8.38 1.41
N PRO A 57 18.00 -8.08 0.39
CA PRO A 57 19.35 -8.64 0.36
C PRO A 57 20.25 -8.20 1.54
N GLY A 58 20.01 -7.00 2.06
CA GLY A 58 20.77 -6.46 3.20
C GLY A 58 20.20 -6.81 4.56
N GLU A 59 18.93 -7.19 4.63
CA GLU A 59 18.26 -7.55 5.88
C GLU A 59 18.33 -9.07 6.19
N GLY A 60 18.45 -9.91 5.17
CA GLY A 60 18.61 -11.34 5.32
C GLY A 60 17.54 -11.97 6.23
N ARG A 61 17.96 -12.74 7.24
CA ARG A 61 17.03 -13.39 8.19
C ARG A 61 16.21 -12.42 9.05
N MET A 62 16.64 -11.16 9.17
CA MET A 62 15.89 -10.14 9.92
C MET A 62 14.77 -9.49 9.10
N PHE A 63 14.71 -9.76 7.80
CA PHE A 63 13.75 -9.17 6.88
C PHE A 63 12.31 -9.26 7.41
N PHE A 64 11.81 -10.47 7.67
CA PHE A 64 10.43 -10.70 8.08
C PHE A 64 10.10 -10.01 9.42
N ARG A 65 10.99 -10.13 10.42
CA ARG A 65 10.80 -9.47 11.73
C ARG A 65 10.70 -7.94 11.60
N LYS A 66 11.51 -7.34 10.74
CA LYS A 66 11.45 -5.88 10.49
C LYS A 66 10.12 -5.47 9.83
N ARG A 67 9.56 -6.32 8.95
CA ARG A 67 8.24 -6.08 8.36
C ARG A 67 7.14 -6.21 9.40
N LEU A 68 7.17 -7.25 10.23
CA LEU A 68 6.23 -7.40 11.34
C LEU A 68 6.23 -6.19 12.27
N VAL A 69 7.41 -5.74 12.71
CA VAL A 69 7.53 -4.55 13.59
C VAL A 69 6.95 -3.29 12.94
N ARG A 70 7.04 -3.16 11.63
CA ARG A 70 6.52 -2.00 10.92
C ARG A 70 4.99 -1.99 10.80
N ILE A 71 4.37 -3.16 10.56
CA ILE A 71 2.96 -3.27 10.19
C ILE A 71 2.09 -3.67 11.37
N VAL A 72 2.46 -4.76 12.05
CA VAL A 72 1.59 -5.42 13.02
C VAL A 72 1.17 -4.53 14.18
N PRO A 73 2.05 -3.74 14.82
CA PRO A 73 1.66 -3.02 16.03
C PRO A 73 0.51 -2.03 15.81
N LEU A 74 0.61 -1.18 14.79
CA LEU A 74 -0.45 -0.21 14.51
C LEU A 74 -1.72 -0.89 13.99
N TYR A 75 -1.58 -1.91 13.14
CA TYR A 75 -2.72 -2.69 12.65
C TYR A 75 -3.49 -3.35 13.80
N TRP A 76 -2.79 -3.95 14.77
CA TRP A 76 -3.41 -4.55 15.94
C TRP A 76 -4.14 -3.52 16.81
N VAL A 77 -3.50 -2.37 17.09
CA VAL A 77 -4.12 -1.29 17.87
C VAL A 77 -5.41 -0.81 17.21
N THR A 78 -5.37 -0.56 15.91
CA THR A 78 -6.57 -0.11 15.17
C THR A 78 -7.64 -1.20 15.10
N THR A 79 -7.27 -2.47 14.85
CA THR A 79 -8.22 -3.58 14.77
C THR A 79 -8.88 -3.86 16.13
N LEU A 80 -8.13 -3.82 17.23
CA LEU A 80 -8.68 -3.95 18.59
C LEU A 80 -9.61 -2.78 18.93
N GLY A 81 -9.24 -1.56 18.52
CA GLY A 81 -10.11 -0.39 18.70
C GLY A 81 -11.45 -0.54 17.96
N ILE A 82 -11.41 -1.03 16.71
CA ILE A 82 -12.61 -1.28 15.92
C ILE A 82 -13.46 -2.40 16.54
N TYR A 83 -12.82 -3.47 17.01
CA TYR A 83 -13.50 -4.56 17.71
C TYR A 83 -14.20 -4.05 18.98
N ALA A 84 -13.52 -3.22 19.77
CA ALA A 84 -14.13 -2.61 20.96
C ALA A 84 -15.34 -1.74 20.60
N ILE A 85 -15.26 -0.95 19.51
CA ILE A 85 -16.40 -0.18 19.01
C ILE A 85 -17.54 -1.12 18.56
N ALA A 86 -17.22 -2.22 17.87
CA ALA A 86 -18.22 -3.19 17.43
C ALA A 86 -18.97 -3.85 18.60
N VAL A 87 -18.29 -4.07 19.73
CA VAL A 87 -18.89 -4.62 20.96
C VAL A 87 -19.73 -3.56 21.69
N LEU A 88 -19.19 -2.35 21.88
CA LEU A 88 -19.77 -1.31 22.74
C LEU A 88 -20.83 -0.46 22.03
N ARG A 89 -20.65 -0.24 20.73
CA ARG A 89 -21.48 0.65 19.90
C ARG A 89 -21.65 0.09 18.48
N PRO A 90 -22.26 -1.09 18.30
CA PRO A 90 -22.39 -1.75 17.00
C PRO A 90 -23.08 -0.88 15.95
N GLN A 91 -24.00 0.01 16.37
CA GLN A 91 -24.69 0.95 15.49
C GLN A 91 -23.77 2.00 14.83
N TRP A 92 -22.53 2.12 15.29
CA TRP A 92 -21.54 3.01 14.68
C TRP A 92 -20.83 2.37 13.48
N LEU A 93 -20.94 1.05 13.32
CA LEU A 93 -20.29 0.30 12.25
C LEU A 93 -21.36 -0.33 11.33
N ASN A 94 -21.17 -0.15 10.02
CA ASN A 94 -22.19 -0.57 9.04
C ASN A 94 -22.10 -2.06 8.65
N SER A 95 -20.93 -2.70 8.82
CA SER A 95 -20.68 -4.05 8.28
C SER A 95 -19.70 -4.88 9.12
N THR A 96 -19.55 -4.54 10.41
CA THR A 96 -18.57 -5.19 11.28
C THR A 96 -19.28 -5.89 12.41
N THR A 97 -19.19 -7.23 12.46
CA THR A 97 -19.70 -8.06 13.53
C THR A 97 -18.61 -8.35 14.55
N ALA A 98 -18.93 -8.19 15.84
CA ALA A 98 -18.01 -8.42 16.96
C ALA A 98 -17.85 -9.91 17.29
N ALA A 99 -17.51 -10.76 16.33
CA ALA A 99 -17.21 -12.15 16.55
C ALA A 99 -15.74 -12.35 16.95
N PRO A 100 -15.43 -13.08 18.05
CA PRO A 100 -14.05 -13.35 18.46
C PRO A 100 -13.23 -14.06 17.38
N GLU A 101 -13.86 -14.95 16.61
CA GLU A 101 -13.23 -15.63 15.49
C GLU A 101 -12.74 -14.64 14.42
N TYR A 102 -13.52 -13.61 14.10
CA TYR A 102 -13.14 -12.56 13.15
C TYR A 102 -11.99 -11.70 13.67
N LEU A 103 -11.96 -11.47 14.99
CA LEU A 103 -10.84 -10.78 15.60
C LEU A 103 -9.54 -11.57 15.45
N ILE A 104 -9.56 -12.86 15.79
CA ILE A 104 -8.37 -13.73 15.69
C ILE A 104 -7.88 -13.80 14.24
N LYS A 105 -8.78 -14.08 13.29
CA LYS A 105 -8.43 -14.12 11.86
C LYS A 105 -7.85 -12.79 11.38
N SER A 106 -8.48 -11.66 11.75
CA SER A 106 -7.98 -10.33 11.38
C SER A 106 -6.58 -10.07 11.95
N LEU A 107 -6.33 -10.33 13.24
CA LEU A 107 -5.02 -10.12 13.86
C LEU A 107 -3.93 -11.00 13.24
N LEU A 108 -4.27 -12.16 12.70
CA LEU A 108 -3.36 -13.09 12.04
C LEU A 108 -3.27 -12.90 10.53
N PHE A 109 -3.95 -11.90 9.96
CA PHE A 109 -4.01 -11.66 8.52
C PHE A 109 -4.54 -12.85 7.72
N VAL A 110 -5.45 -13.62 8.30
CA VAL A 110 -6.11 -14.75 7.65
C VAL A 110 -7.39 -14.26 7.00
N PRO A 111 -7.52 -14.30 5.66
CA PRO A 111 -8.73 -13.87 4.98
C PRO A 111 -9.95 -14.70 5.36
N TYR A 112 -11.12 -14.06 5.43
CA TYR A 112 -12.40 -14.72 5.67
C TYR A 112 -13.55 -13.97 5.01
N VAL A 113 -14.65 -14.65 4.81
CA VAL A 113 -15.92 -14.10 4.33
C VAL A 113 -16.77 -13.70 5.53
N LYS A 114 -17.27 -12.48 5.53
CA LYS A 114 -18.22 -11.97 6.52
C LYS A 114 -19.65 -12.46 6.20
N GLU A 115 -20.59 -12.28 7.13
CA GLU A 115 -22.00 -12.66 6.97
C GLU A 115 -22.67 -11.99 5.77
N ASN A 116 -22.20 -10.81 5.36
CA ASN A 116 -22.67 -10.07 4.20
C ASN A 116 -22.09 -10.58 2.86
N GLY A 117 -21.32 -11.67 2.87
CA GLY A 117 -20.68 -12.25 1.69
C GLY A 117 -19.40 -11.55 1.21
N HIS A 118 -18.97 -10.48 1.88
CA HIS A 118 -17.77 -9.75 1.49
C HIS A 118 -16.51 -10.28 2.19
N TRP A 119 -15.42 -10.40 1.43
CA TRP A 119 -14.10 -10.68 1.95
C TRP A 119 -13.54 -9.47 2.69
N GLY A 120 -12.85 -9.71 3.77
CA GLY A 120 -12.06 -8.70 4.44
C GLY A 120 -12.08 -8.79 5.96
N PRO A 121 -11.03 -8.26 6.61
CA PRO A 121 -10.89 -8.25 8.06
C PRO A 121 -11.83 -7.24 8.73
N LEU A 122 -11.81 -7.23 10.08
CA LEU A 122 -12.54 -6.23 10.88
C LEU A 122 -12.14 -4.79 10.51
N ASN A 123 -10.84 -4.55 10.39
CA ASN A 123 -10.34 -3.30 9.83
C ASN A 123 -10.46 -3.35 8.31
N LEU A 124 -11.36 -2.57 7.73
CA LEU A 124 -11.72 -2.62 6.32
C LEU A 124 -10.52 -2.60 5.39
N ASN A 125 -9.52 -1.76 5.67
CA ASN A 125 -8.33 -1.63 4.83
C ASN A 125 -7.28 -2.72 5.05
N GLY A 126 -7.51 -3.61 6.01
CA GLY A 126 -6.59 -4.73 6.28
C GLY A 126 -6.51 -5.76 5.16
N TRP A 127 -7.49 -5.78 4.23
CA TRP A 127 -7.46 -6.71 3.09
C TRP A 127 -6.18 -6.57 2.24
N THR A 128 -5.66 -5.36 2.08
CA THR A 128 -4.40 -5.15 1.35
C THR A 128 -3.19 -5.68 2.12
N LEU A 129 -3.26 -5.65 3.46
CA LEU A 129 -2.22 -6.19 4.33
C LEU A 129 -2.17 -7.72 4.31
N GLU A 130 -3.28 -8.41 4.01
CA GLU A 130 -3.31 -9.85 3.78
C GLU A 130 -2.40 -10.22 2.60
N TYR A 131 -2.50 -9.50 1.47
CA TYR A 131 -1.62 -9.67 0.31
C TYR A 131 -0.17 -9.25 0.61
N GLU A 132 0.01 -8.16 1.35
CA GLU A 132 1.33 -7.68 1.71
C GLU A 132 2.06 -8.69 2.62
N MET A 133 1.36 -9.27 3.60
CA MET A 133 1.90 -10.33 4.46
C MET A 133 2.21 -11.60 3.70
N LEU A 134 1.36 -12.02 2.75
CA LEU A 134 1.66 -13.12 1.85
C LEU A 134 2.97 -12.87 1.09
N PHE A 135 3.13 -11.68 0.50
CA PHE A 135 4.37 -11.31 -0.19
C PHE A 135 5.58 -11.36 0.73
N TYR A 136 5.48 -10.85 1.95
CA TYR A 136 6.59 -10.86 2.91
C TYR A 136 6.98 -12.27 3.35
N VAL A 137 6.01 -13.15 3.57
CA VAL A 137 6.26 -14.56 3.90
C VAL A 137 6.99 -15.25 2.74
N VAL A 138 6.52 -15.07 1.49
CA VAL A 138 7.14 -15.69 0.32
C VAL A 138 8.55 -15.14 0.09
N VAL A 139 8.79 -13.83 0.26
CA VAL A 139 10.14 -13.25 0.19
C VAL A 139 11.05 -13.81 1.30
N ALA A 140 10.55 -13.90 2.54
CA ALA A 140 11.31 -14.44 3.66
C ALA A 140 11.70 -15.91 3.45
N ALA A 141 10.78 -16.73 2.97
CA ALA A 141 11.05 -18.13 2.59
C ALA A 141 12.08 -18.20 1.44
N SER A 142 11.94 -17.32 0.44
CA SER A 142 12.89 -17.25 -0.67
C SER A 142 14.30 -16.87 -0.23
N LEU A 143 14.43 -16.02 0.80
CA LEU A 143 15.76 -15.65 1.37
C LEU A 143 16.48 -16.84 2.02
N VAL A 144 15.76 -17.88 2.40
CA VAL A 144 16.37 -19.12 2.94
C VAL A 144 16.80 -20.05 1.80
N GLY A 145 16.00 -20.14 0.73
CA GLY A 145 16.18 -21.13 -0.33
C GLY A 145 17.08 -20.69 -1.48
N VAL A 146 17.19 -19.36 -1.75
CA VAL A 146 17.95 -18.86 -2.89
C VAL A 146 18.90 -17.73 -2.47
N ARG A 147 19.88 -17.41 -3.34
CA ARG A 147 20.78 -16.27 -3.09
C ARG A 147 19.97 -14.98 -2.91
N ALA A 148 20.26 -14.21 -1.86
CA ALA A 148 19.46 -13.05 -1.42
C ALA A 148 19.15 -12.04 -2.54
N ARG A 149 20.09 -11.84 -3.50
CA ARG A 149 19.88 -10.96 -4.66
C ARG A 149 18.76 -11.38 -5.60
N PHE A 150 18.36 -12.66 -5.57
CA PHE A 150 17.29 -13.21 -6.41
C PHE A 150 16.01 -13.51 -5.64
N ALA A 151 16.02 -13.39 -4.31
CA ALA A 151 14.91 -13.79 -3.45
C ALA A 151 13.58 -13.14 -3.83
N THR A 152 13.56 -11.82 -4.08
CA THR A 152 12.34 -11.11 -4.46
C THR A 152 11.86 -11.47 -5.87
N ALA A 153 12.77 -11.70 -6.81
CA ALA A 153 12.40 -12.15 -8.15
C ALA A 153 11.81 -13.58 -8.12
N PHE A 154 12.41 -14.46 -7.30
CA PHE A 154 11.88 -15.80 -7.08
C PHE A 154 10.51 -15.76 -6.39
N ALA A 155 10.35 -14.90 -5.38
CA ALA A 155 9.07 -14.67 -4.71
C ALA A 155 7.99 -14.16 -5.69
N ALA A 156 8.34 -13.21 -6.55
CA ALA A 156 7.43 -12.71 -7.58
C ALA A 156 7.01 -13.81 -8.57
N LEU A 157 7.94 -14.69 -8.96
CA LEU A 157 7.62 -15.84 -9.81
C LEU A 157 6.69 -16.83 -9.10
N MET A 158 6.93 -17.13 -7.82
CA MET A 158 6.04 -18.01 -7.04
C MET A 158 4.63 -17.42 -6.93
N LEU A 159 4.51 -16.12 -6.66
CA LEU A 159 3.21 -15.45 -6.60
C LEU A 159 2.51 -15.41 -7.97
N ALA A 160 3.26 -15.22 -9.05
CA ALA A 160 2.70 -15.29 -10.40
C ALA A 160 2.20 -16.71 -10.74
N SER A 161 2.94 -17.74 -10.38
CA SER A 161 2.52 -19.15 -10.54
C SER A 161 1.29 -19.45 -9.68
N PHE A 162 1.24 -18.96 -8.45
CA PHE A 162 0.07 -19.11 -7.56
C PHE A 162 -1.16 -18.39 -8.12
N CYS A 163 -0.99 -17.15 -8.61
CA CYS A 163 -2.06 -16.40 -9.26
C CYS A 163 -2.60 -17.14 -10.51
N LEU A 164 -1.71 -17.66 -11.34
CA LEU A 164 -2.09 -18.43 -12.54
C LEU A 164 -2.85 -19.70 -12.15
N TRP A 165 -2.35 -20.46 -11.17
CA TRP A 165 -3.05 -21.63 -10.65
C TRP A 165 -4.44 -21.26 -10.10
N ALA A 166 -4.54 -20.20 -9.29
CA ALA A 166 -5.81 -19.74 -8.73
C ALA A 166 -6.81 -19.29 -9.81
N ALA A 167 -6.32 -18.76 -10.93
CA ALA A 167 -7.14 -18.35 -12.07
C ALA A 167 -7.66 -19.54 -12.90
N ILE A 168 -6.91 -20.66 -12.94
CA ILE A 168 -7.27 -21.87 -13.75
C ILE A 168 -8.10 -22.85 -12.91
N ASP A 169 -7.59 -23.20 -11.72
CA ASP A 169 -8.11 -24.30 -10.89
C ASP A 169 -8.69 -23.84 -9.55
N GLY A 170 -8.57 -22.54 -9.23
CA GLY A 170 -8.97 -21.99 -7.92
C GLY A 170 -10.49 -22.07 -7.75
N THR A 171 -10.96 -22.75 -6.71
CA THR A 171 -12.37 -22.78 -6.35
C THR A 171 -12.80 -21.40 -5.84
N PRO A 172 -13.78 -20.72 -6.48
CA PRO A 172 -14.31 -19.45 -6.01
C PRO A 172 -14.78 -19.53 -4.55
N GLY A 173 -14.57 -18.46 -3.78
CA GLY A 173 -14.97 -18.41 -2.38
C GLY A 173 -13.96 -19.05 -1.40
N THR A 174 -12.83 -19.56 -1.87
CA THR A 174 -11.75 -20.06 -1.01
C THR A 174 -10.70 -18.97 -0.71
N VAL A 175 -9.98 -19.13 0.41
CA VAL A 175 -8.84 -18.27 0.77
C VAL A 175 -7.77 -18.26 -0.32
N ALA A 176 -7.50 -19.43 -0.93
CA ALA A 176 -6.52 -19.54 -2.00
C ALA A 176 -6.93 -18.73 -3.25
N HIS A 177 -8.20 -18.80 -3.65
CA HIS A 177 -8.73 -17.99 -4.74
C HIS A 177 -8.68 -16.50 -4.43
N HIS A 178 -9.02 -16.10 -3.19
CA HIS A 178 -8.94 -14.70 -2.74
C HIS A 178 -7.50 -14.18 -2.79
N LEU A 179 -6.53 -14.87 -2.18
CA LEU A 179 -5.13 -14.46 -2.17
C LEU A 179 -4.43 -14.60 -3.52
N GLY A 180 -4.96 -15.42 -4.42
CA GLY A 180 -4.45 -15.61 -5.79
C GLY A 180 -4.98 -14.58 -6.79
N GLN A 181 -5.71 -13.54 -6.37
CA GLN A 181 -6.21 -12.52 -7.28
C GLN A 181 -5.06 -11.80 -8.01
N PRO A 182 -5.26 -11.39 -9.28
CA PRO A 182 -4.21 -10.79 -10.11
C PRO A 182 -3.48 -9.60 -9.50
N ILE A 183 -4.11 -8.85 -8.60
CA ILE A 183 -3.50 -7.70 -7.91
C ILE A 183 -2.17 -8.06 -7.22
N VAL A 184 -1.96 -9.31 -6.83
CA VAL A 184 -0.69 -9.79 -6.24
C VAL A 184 0.50 -9.63 -7.20
N LEU A 185 0.26 -9.58 -8.52
CA LEU A 185 1.29 -9.40 -9.54
C LEU A 185 1.93 -8.01 -9.50
N GLU A 186 1.29 -7.04 -8.88
CA GLU A 186 1.81 -5.67 -8.76
C GLU A 186 3.05 -5.60 -7.87
N PHE A 187 3.19 -6.49 -6.89
CA PHE A 187 4.46 -6.68 -6.19
C PHE A 187 5.56 -7.10 -7.18
N GLY A 188 5.23 -7.98 -8.14
CA GLY A 188 6.13 -8.39 -9.21
C GLY A 188 6.55 -7.23 -10.11
N LEU A 189 5.61 -6.32 -10.46
CA LEU A 189 5.94 -5.10 -11.20
C LEU A 189 6.92 -4.22 -10.41
N GLY A 190 6.78 -4.12 -9.08
CA GLY A 190 7.75 -3.43 -8.22
C GLY A 190 9.14 -4.09 -8.26
N VAL A 191 9.21 -5.42 -8.29
CA VAL A 191 10.48 -6.16 -8.47
C VAL A 191 11.10 -5.85 -9.83
N VAL A 192 10.29 -5.81 -10.90
CA VAL A 192 10.74 -5.43 -12.26
C VAL A 192 11.26 -3.99 -12.25
N ALA A 193 10.53 -3.04 -11.63
CA ALA A 193 10.97 -1.65 -11.50
C ALA A 193 12.37 -1.56 -10.86
N TYR A 194 12.60 -2.29 -9.76
CA TYR A 194 13.91 -2.34 -9.11
C TYR A 194 15.01 -2.88 -10.05
N ARG A 195 14.73 -3.96 -10.78
CA ARG A 195 15.68 -4.55 -11.73
C ARG A 195 16.02 -3.62 -12.90
N MET A 196 15.03 -2.95 -13.46
CA MET A 196 15.22 -1.95 -14.51
C MET A 196 16.17 -0.83 -14.07
N LEU A 197 16.00 -0.34 -12.83
CA LEU A 197 16.85 0.72 -12.29
C LEU A 197 18.31 0.30 -12.06
N GLN A 198 18.58 -1.00 -11.93
CA GLN A 198 19.94 -1.53 -11.86
C GLN A 198 20.64 -1.60 -13.24
N THR A 199 19.87 -1.50 -14.33
CA THR A 199 20.45 -1.52 -15.66
C THR A 199 21.06 -0.16 -16.04
N GLY A 200 22.14 -0.16 -16.80
CA GLY A 200 22.73 1.07 -17.32
C GLY A 200 21.81 1.85 -18.28
N PHE A 201 20.74 1.22 -18.76
CA PHE A 201 19.75 1.82 -19.66
C PHE A 201 19.08 3.06 -19.04
N VAL A 202 18.66 2.96 -17.77
CA VAL A 202 17.98 4.08 -17.07
C VAL A 202 18.85 5.34 -17.04
N ARG A 203 20.18 5.20 -16.93
CA ARG A 203 21.11 6.32 -16.91
C ARG A 203 21.26 7.01 -18.27
N ARG A 204 20.97 6.33 -19.37
CA ARG A 204 21.08 6.86 -20.74
C ARG A 204 19.91 7.73 -21.15
N ILE A 205 18.74 7.57 -20.47
CA ILE A 205 17.53 8.33 -20.77
C ILE A 205 17.65 9.72 -20.15
N ALA A 206 17.34 10.75 -20.90
CA ALA A 206 17.40 12.14 -20.43
C ALA A 206 16.34 12.44 -19.34
N THR A 207 16.67 13.36 -18.45
CA THR A 207 15.77 13.76 -17.34
C THR A 207 14.36 14.18 -17.79
N PRO A 208 14.19 15.00 -18.87
CA PRO A 208 12.85 15.37 -19.34
C PRO A 208 11.99 14.19 -19.77
N ALA A 209 12.58 13.12 -20.30
CA ALA A 209 11.84 11.92 -20.68
C ALA A 209 11.27 11.19 -19.46
N TRP A 210 11.97 11.20 -18.33
CA TRP A 210 11.43 10.65 -17.07
C TRP A 210 10.33 11.50 -16.48
N VAL A 211 10.40 12.82 -16.60
CA VAL A 211 9.30 13.71 -16.22
C VAL A 211 8.08 13.43 -17.08
N LEU A 212 8.27 13.36 -18.42
CA LEU A 212 7.17 13.03 -19.33
C LEU A 212 6.57 11.65 -19.04
N ALA A 213 7.41 10.63 -18.82
CA ALA A 213 6.93 9.29 -18.48
C ALA A 213 6.11 9.27 -17.16
N ALA A 214 6.55 10.02 -16.14
CA ALA A 214 5.78 10.17 -14.91
C ALA A 214 4.43 10.86 -15.16
N CYS A 215 4.40 11.95 -15.93
CA CYS A 215 3.15 12.65 -16.27
C CYS A 215 2.19 11.74 -17.06
N VAL A 216 2.70 11.01 -18.06
CA VAL A 216 1.91 10.06 -18.86
C VAL A 216 1.35 8.96 -17.96
N ALA A 217 2.17 8.40 -17.07
CA ALA A 217 1.73 7.35 -16.14
C ALA A 217 0.62 7.83 -15.19
N VAL A 218 0.73 9.04 -14.66
CA VAL A 218 -0.31 9.65 -13.82
C VAL A 218 -1.59 9.91 -14.62
N ALA A 219 -1.49 10.40 -15.86
CA ALA A 219 -2.65 10.66 -16.71
C ALA A 219 -3.33 9.38 -17.23
N ALA A 220 -2.58 8.29 -17.40
CA ALA A 220 -3.09 7.02 -17.91
C ALA A 220 -4.16 6.41 -16.98
N ILE A 221 -4.03 6.58 -15.67
CA ILE A 221 -4.98 6.02 -14.68
C ILE A 221 -6.38 6.64 -14.83
N PRO A 222 -6.58 7.98 -14.72
CA PRO A 222 -7.90 8.56 -14.91
C PRO A 222 -8.42 8.37 -16.35
N LEU A 223 -7.56 8.42 -17.36
CA LEU A 223 -7.95 8.19 -18.74
C LEU A 223 -8.48 6.78 -18.95
N SER A 224 -7.79 5.75 -18.43
CA SER A 224 -8.26 4.36 -18.52
C SER A 224 -9.59 4.17 -17.79
N HIS A 225 -9.77 4.82 -16.63
CA HIS A 225 -11.05 4.79 -15.92
C HIS A 225 -12.16 5.47 -16.71
N ALA A 226 -11.90 6.60 -17.35
CA ALA A 226 -12.89 7.31 -18.18
C ALA A 226 -13.32 6.49 -19.41
N LEU A 227 -12.40 5.73 -20.00
CA LEU A 227 -12.66 4.94 -21.21
C LEU A 227 -13.29 3.58 -20.92
N PHE A 228 -12.88 2.91 -19.83
CA PHE A 228 -13.21 1.50 -19.57
C PHE A 228 -13.90 1.27 -18.22
N GLY A 229 -14.13 2.32 -17.43
CA GLY A 229 -14.59 2.18 -16.04
C GLY A 229 -13.50 1.65 -15.10
N THR A 230 -13.93 1.10 -13.96
CA THR A 230 -13.01 0.51 -12.98
C THR A 230 -12.52 -0.85 -13.46
N PRO A 231 -11.23 -1.01 -13.81
CA PRO A 231 -10.71 -2.27 -14.31
C PRO A 231 -10.65 -3.32 -13.21
N GLN A 232 -10.86 -4.57 -13.60
CA GLN A 232 -10.87 -5.73 -12.71
C GLN A 232 -9.83 -6.77 -13.16
N ALA A 233 -9.44 -7.64 -12.24
CA ALA A 233 -8.57 -8.78 -12.51
C ALA A 233 -7.30 -8.38 -13.31
N PHE A 234 -6.98 -9.09 -14.39
CA PHE A 234 -5.78 -8.83 -15.21
C PHE A 234 -5.82 -7.48 -15.95
N ALA A 235 -7.01 -6.96 -16.29
CA ALA A 235 -7.13 -5.63 -16.89
C ALA A 235 -6.65 -4.54 -15.92
N ARG A 236 -6.83 -4.71 -14.61
CA ARG A 236 -6.32 -3.79 -13.59
C ARG A 236 -4.80 -3.70 -13.62
N ILE A 237 -4.12 -4.84 -13.76
CA ILE A 237 -2.65 -4.86 -13.87
C ILE A 237 -2.17 -4.06 -15.08
N ALA A 238 -2.82 -4.22 -16.24
CA ALA A 238 -2.44 -3.51 -17.45
C ALA A 238 -2.74 -2.00 -17.35
N LEU A 239 -3.92 -1.64 -16.85
CA LEU A 239 -4.44 -0.28 -16.90
C LEU A 239 -4.03 0.59 -15.71
N TRP A 240 -3.71 -0.01 -14.55
CA TRP A 240 -3.29 0.71 -13.34
C TRP A 240 -1.93 0.25 -12.82
N GLY A 241 -1.67 -1.04 -12.76
CA GLY A 241 -0.39 -1.60 -12.29
C GLY A 241 0.80 -1.22 -13.17
N VAL A 242 0.67 -1.32 -14.50
CA VAL A 242 1.76 -0.92 -15.43
C VAL A 242 2.03 0.59 -15.36
N PRO A 243 1.04 1.49 -15.43
CA PRO A 243 1.25 2.91 -15.15
C PRO A 243 1.90 3.18 -13.79
N ALA A 244 1.46 2.52 -12.71
CA ALA A 244 2.11 2.63 -11.41
C ALA A 244 3.59 2.21 -11.46
N CYS A 245 3.93 1.14 -12.16
CA CYS A 245 5.32 0.70 -12.35
C CYS A 245 6.15 1.76 -13.09
N VAL A 246 5.63 2.30 -14.21
CA VAL A 246 6.30 3.37 -14.98
C VAL A 246 6.49 4.61 -14.10
N LEU A 247 5.50 4.99 -13.32
CA LEU A 247 5.58 6.10 -12.37
C LEU A 247 6.72 5.88 -11.37
N ILE A 248 6.78 4.72 -10.71
CA ILE A 248 7.81 4.43 -9.70
C ILE A 248 9.21 4.41 -10.31
N VAL A 249 9.40 3.78 -11.47
CA VAL A 249 10.69 3.81 -12.19
C VAL A 249 11.11 5.26 -12.48
N SER A 250 10.19 6.07 -13.00
CA SER A 250 10.44 7.47 -13.34
C SER A 250 10.82 8.31 -12.12
N LEU A 251 10.05 8.19 -11.02
CA LEU A 251 10.30 8.93 -9.79
C LEU A 251 11.64 8.58 -9.14
N VAL A 252 12.00 7.29 -9.11
CA VAL A 252 13.32 6.87 -8.59
C VAL A 252 14.44 7.32 -9.53
N ALA A 253 14.25 7.25 -10.85
CA ALA A 253 15.22 7.76 -11.82
C ALA A 253 15.46 9.28 -11.66
N LEU A 254 14.43 10.03 -11.29
CA LEU A 254 14.54 11.46 -10.96
C LEU A 254 15.26 11.68 -9.63
N ASP A 255 14.93 10.91 -8.56
CA ASP A 255 15.63 10.96 -7.27
C ASP A 255 17.15 10.69 -7.45
N MET A 256 17.51 9.70 -8.28
CA MET A 256 18.91 9.39 -8.60
C MET A 256 19.66 10.55 -9.30
N ARG A 257 18.93 11.53 -9.84
CA ARG A 257 19.45 12.74 -10.49
C ARG A 257 19.33 13.99 -9.62
N ASN A 258 18.99 13.83 -8.35
CA ASN A 258 18.72 14.92 -7.40
C ASN A 258 17.55 15.84 -7.85
N VAL A 259 16.64 15.32 -8.69
CA VAL A 259 15.39 15.98 -9.06
C VAL A 259 14.30 15.40 -8.16
N SER A 260 14.11 15.99 -6.99
CA SER A 260 13.20 15.46 -5.99
C SER A 260 12.27 16.52 -5.42
N SER A 261 11.14 16.04 -4.87
CA SER A 261 10.22 16.91 -4.11
C SER A 261 10.92 17.44 -2.85
N GLY A 262 11.19 18.74 -2.83
CA GLY A 262 11.69 19.44 -1.64
C GLY A 262 10.61 19.79 -0.62
N ASN A 263 9.35 19.49 -0.90
CA ASN A 263 8.24 19.85 -0.02
C ASN A 263 8.17 18.95 1.21
N ARG A 264 8.56 19.50 2.37
CA ARG A 264 8.59 18.78 3.64
C ARG A 264 7.22 18.24 4.07
N LEU A 265 6.13 18.97 3.78
CA LEU A 265 4.77 18.53 4.10
C LEU A 265 4.40 17.27 3.34
N VAL A 266 4.62 17.24 2.02
CA VAL A 266 4.33 16.07 1.18
C VAL A 266 5.14 14.86 1.62
N VAL A 267 6.42 15.04 1.91
CA VAL A 267 7.31 13.97 2.42
C VAL A 267 6.83 13.46 3.77
N SER A 268 6.38 14.34 4.67
CA SER A 268 5.85 13.97 5.99
C SER A 268 4.54 13.20 5.88
N LEU A 269 3.63 13.61 4.99
CA LEU A 269 2.40 12.86 4.70
C LEU A 269 2.71 11.49 4.09
N GLY A 270 3.73 11.39 3.24
CA GLY A 270 4.20 10.11 2.73
C GLY A 270 4.72 9.18 3.82
N ALA A 271 5.44 9.72 4.80
CA ALA A 271 5.87 8.94 5.98
C ALA A 271 4.67 8.47 6.82
N ALA A 272 3.64 9.31 6.96
CA ALA A 272 2.41 9.01 7.69
C ALA A 272 1.37 8.21 6.87
N SER A 273 1.65 7.90 5.60
CA SER A 273 0.69 7.29 4.68
C SER A 273 0.07 6.00 5.20
N TYR A 274 0.80 5.21 5.98
CA TYR A 274 0.29 3.97 6.59
C TYR A 274 -0.78 4.26 7.66
N SER A 275 -0.52 5.21 8.57
CA SER A 275 -1.50 5.64 9.57
C SER A 275 -2.73 6.27 8.90
N ILE A 276 -2.54 7.13 7.88
CA ILE A 276 -3.63 7.71 7.08
C ILE A 276 -4.47 6.59 6.46
N TYR A 277 -3.82 5.63 5.81
CA TYR A 277 -4.47 4.51 5.13
C TYR A 277 -5.29 3.64 6.08
N LEU A 278 -4.82 3.35 7.30
CA LEU A 278 -5.55 2.52 8.26
C LEU A 278 -6.74 3.24 8.90
N LEU A 279 -6.63 4.55 9.12
CA LEU A 279 -7.61 5.29 9.91
C LEU A 279 -8.73 5.94 9.08
N HIS A 280 -8.47 6.27 7.80
CA HIS A 280 -9.37 7.13 7.04
C HIS A 280 -10.83 6.65 6.95
N PRO A 281 -11.18 5.35 6.82
CA PRO A 281 -12.60 4.97 6.72
C PRO A 281 -13.38 5.32 7.97
N TYR A 282 -12.71 5.23 9.13
CA TYR A 282 -13.33 5.50 10.43
C TYR A 282 -13.44 6.99 10.69
N VAL A 283 -12.43 7.77 10.25
CA VAL A 283 -12.47 9.23 10.33
C VAL A 283 -13.54 9.80 9.40
N ILE A 284 -13.65 9.29 8.17
CA ILE A 284 -14.70 9.68 7.22
C ILE A 284 -16.08 9.32 7.81
N GLY A 285 -16.26 8.10 8.31
CA GLY A 285 -17.53 7.68 8.90
C GLY A 285 -17.90 8.47 10.18
N ALA A 286 -16.92 8.90 10.96
CA ALA A 286 -17.15 9.78 12.12
C ALA A 286 -17.50 11.20 11.68
N ALA A 287 -16.82 11.75 10.67
CA ALA A 287 -17.13 13.07 10.12
C ALA A 287 -18.56 13.13 9.57
N ASP A 288 -18.99 12.09 8.87
CA ASP A 288 -20.34 11.95 8.38
C ASP A 288 -21.38 11.87 9.52
N LYS A 289 -21.20 10.95 10.45
CA LYS A 289 -22.19 10.68 11.51
C LYS A 289 -22.26 11.76 12.60
N ILE A 290 -21.16 12.40 12.93
CA ILE A 290 -21.09 13.37 14.05
C ILE A 290 -21.28 14.79 13.56
N ALA A 291 -20.66 15.15 12.42
CA ALA A 291 -20.65 16.52 11.91
C ALA A 291 -21.55 16.72 10.69
N GLY A 292 -22.17 15.67 10.16
CA GLY A 292 -22.99 15.74 8.94
C GLY A 292 -22.19 16.21 7.71
N LEU A 293 -20.88 15.92 7.70
CA LEU A 293 -20.00 16.32 6.60
C LEU A 293 -20.14 15.35 5.42
N HIS A 294 -21.06 15.68 4.50
CA HIS A 294 -21.28 14.91 3.28
C HIS A 294 -20.49 15.54 2.12
N PRO A 295 -19.39 14.92 1.66
CA PRO A 295 -18.63 15.43 0.52
C PRO A 295 -19.46 15.40 -0.75
N ASP A 296 -19.62 16.57 -1.38
CA ASP A 296 -20.25 16.74 -2.69
C ASP A 296 -19.57 17.89 -3.42
N LEU A 297 -18.84 17.61 -4.49
CA LEU A 297 -18.10 18.63 -5.24
C LEU A 297 -18.99 19.54 -6.10
N LEU A 298 -20.26 19.20 -6.26
CA LEU A 298 -21.20 20.00 -7.05
C LEU A 298 -21.77 21.17 -6.25
N THR A 299 -21.65 21.13 -4.92
CA THR A 299 -22.12 22.20 -4.02
C THR A 299 -20.95 22.84 -3.28
N TRP A 300 -21.04 24.14 -2.97
CA TRP A 300 -20.02 24.83 -2.19
C TRP A 300 -19.86 24.24 -0.77
N THR A 301 -20.97 23.91 -0.13
CA THR A 301 -21.00 23.29 1.19
C THR A 301 -20.36 21.91 1.17
N GLY A 302 -20.67 21.09 0.16
CA GLY A 302 -20.06 19.76 -0.01
C GLY A 302 -18.58 19.83 -0.36
N PHE A 303 -18.15 20.82 -1.16
CA PHE A 303 -16.73 21.05 -1.41
C PHE A 303 -15.98 21.42 -0.13
N VAL A 304 -16.51 22.32 0.69
CA VAL A 304 -15.93 22.69 1.99
C VAL A 304 -15.90 21.46 2.93
N ALA A 305 -16.98 20.65 2.96
CA ALA A 305 -17.04 19.43 3.71
C ALA A 305 -15.97 18.43 3.27
N ALA A 306 -15.75 18.28 1.95
CA ALA A 306 -14.70 17.43 1.40
C ALA A 306 -13.30 17.89 1.85
N CYS A 307 -13.01 19.18 1.74
CA CYS A 307 -11.73 19.74 2.19
C CYS A 307 -11.54 19.56 3.71
N ALA A 308 -12.56 19.83 4.51
CA ALA A 308 -12.52 19.66 5.95
C ALA A 308 -12.28 18.21 6.35
N THR A 309 -13.03 17.26 5.78
CA THR A 309 -12.86 15.81 6.02
C THR A 309 -11.45 15.35 5.63
N LEU A 310 -10.95 15.75 4.46
CA LEU A 310 -9.59 15.42 4.03
C LEU A 310 -8.55 15.99 4.99
N GLY A 311 -8.73 17.23 5.45
CA GLY A 311 -7.87 17.86 6.45
C GLY A 311 -7.85 17.09 7.78
N VAL A 312 -9.02 16.67 8.27
CA VAL A 312 -9.15 15.88 9.51
C VAL A 312 -8.50 14.50 9.34
N VAL A 313 -8.68 13.84 8.19
CA VAL A 313 -8.02 12.56 7.87
C VAL A 313 -6.50 12.71 7.86
N CYS A 314 -5.97 13.73 7.18
CA CYS A 314 -4.53 13.99 7.14
C CYS A 314 -3.97 14.30 8.54
N LEU A 315 -4.64 15.13 9.30
CA LEU A 315 -4.22 15.51 10.65
C LEU A 315 -4.24 14.31 11.60
N SER A 316 -5.34 13.57 11.66
CA SER A 316 -5.48 12.40 12.54
C SER A 316 -4.47 11.31 12.19
N GLY A 317 -4.26 11.02 10.89
CA GLY A 317 -3.25 10.07 10.44
C GLY A 317 -1.82 10.52 10.76
N TYR A 318 -1.52 11.81 10.58
CA TYR A 318 -0.21 12.38 10.91
C TYR A 318 0.06 12.36 12.43
N LEU A 319 -0.91 12.72 13.26
CA LEU A 319 -0.79 12.64 14.72
C LEU A 319 -0.62 11.19 15.18
N CYS A 320 -1.39 10.26 14.62
CA CYS A 320 -1.23 8.82 14.88
C CYS A 320 0.19 8.34 14.50
N HIS A 321 0.72 8.78 13.35
CA HIS A 321 2.08 8.46 12.94
C HIS A 321 3.12 8.93 13.95
N ILE A 322 3.04 10.19 14.42
CA ILE A 322 4.03 10.75 15.33
C ILE A 322 3.92 10.16 16.74
N TRP A 323 2.70 10.01 17.26
CA TRP A 323 2.50 9.67 18.67
C TRP A 323 2.35 8.18 18.94
N ILE A 324 1.94 7.39 17.93
CA ILE A 324 1.67 5.95 18.09
C ILE A 324 2.61 5.13 17.21
N GLU A 325 2.52 5.24 15.89
CA GLU A 325 3.25 4.39 14.95
C GLU A 325 4.77 4.49 15.15
N ARG A 326 5.31 5.69 15.03
CA ARG A 326 6.76 5.93 15.11
C ARG A 326 7.37 5.53 16.46
N PRO A 327 6.80 5.89 17.64
CA PRO A 327 7.32 5.44 18.92
C PRO A 327 7.28 3.92 19.09
N MET A 328 6.17 3.26 18.70
CA MET A 328 6.04 1.79 18.79
C MET A 328 7.09 1.09 17.93
N VAL A 329 7.22 1.49 16.67
CA VAL A 329 8.22 0.92 15.74
C VAL A 329 9.64 1.17 16.25
N SER A 330 9.93 2.36 16.77
CA SER A 330 11.24 2.69 17.34
C SER A 330 11.57 1.85 18.58
N ALA A 331 10.60 1.68 19.48
CA ALA A 331 10.78 0.87 20.70
C ALA A 331 11.03 -0.61 20.36
N LEU A 332 10.26 -1.17 19.42
CA LEU A 332 10.41 -2.57 19.01
C LEU A 332 11.73 -2.80 18.24
N ASN A 333 12.13 -1.86 17.38
CA ASN A 333 13.40 -1.97 16.66
C ASN A 333 14.61 -1.92 17.61
N ARG A 334 14.55 -1.13 18.69
CA ARG A 334 15.61 -1.15 19.73
C ARG A 334 15.76 -2.51 20.40
N LYS A 335 14.64 -3.22 20.64
CA LYS A 335 14.66 -4.58 21.22
C LYS A 335 15.18 -5.64 20.24
N LEU A 336 15.14 -5.38 18.93
CA LEU A 336 15.67 -6.31 17.92
C LEU A 336 17.20 -6.32 17.84
N GLY A 337 17.87 -5.33 18.43
CA GLY A 337 19.31 -5.15 18.33
C GLY A 337 19.75 -4.58 16.96
N PRO A 338 21.00 -4.11 16.85
CA PRO A 338 21.56 -3.75 15.56
C PRO A 338 21.58 -4.98 14.65
N SER A 339 21.20 -4.81 13.39
CA SER A 339 21.39 -5.82 12.35
C SER A 339 22.90 -6.07 12.21
N ALA A 340 23.35 -7.27 12.60
CA ALA A 340 24.72 -7.73 12.40
C ALA A 340 25.09 -7.78 10.91
#